data_8fcd99b1d6d796de22167796bcefb6ae
#
_entry.id   8fcd99b1d6d796de22167796bcefb6ae
#
_cell.length_a   1.000
_cell.length_b   1.000
_cell.length_c   1.000
_cell.angle_alpha   90.00
_cell.angle_beta   90.00
_cell.angle_gamma   90.00
#
_symmetry.space_group_name_H-M   'P 1'
#
loop_
_entity.id
_entity.type
_entity.pdbx_description
1 polymer ?
#
loop_
_entity_poly.entity_id
_entity_poly.type
_entity_poly.pdbx_seq_one_letter_code
_entity_poly.pdbx_strand_id
1 'polypeptide(L)'
;MSLNLREIFDTNYLKGYFNRNKRIFIISIILFIVLGSIGTMTNSNTMNFDGNKNISGIQSNANNEAYKDSSIAGFIFLFIHNFINDFTTIIGGLFLFIPSLYISFINATNMITLFVKGNPILLLLGVIPHGIFEIPSSIFAMAGGLMLFISEIRVIKAIITRSGVRKAIDDCNELIKDAIISTEIVFVLLLIAAFIETFITPALLNMI
;
A
#
# COMPACT_ATOMS: atom_id res chain seq x y z
N MET A 1 27.57 -2.42 -1.30
CA MET A 1 26.42 -3.30 -1.07
C MET A 1 25.64 -3.35 -2.38
N SER A 2 25.87 -4.37 -3.23
CA SER A 2 25.16 -4.52 -4.50
C SER A 2 23.96 -5.43 -4.25
N LEU A 3 22.75 -4.85 -4.22
CA LEU A 3 21.51 -5.62 -4.34
C LEU A 3 21.47 -6.18 -5.76
N ASN A 4 21.44 -7.48 -5.88
CA ASN A 4 21.35 -8.14 -7.18
C ASN A 4 19.86 -8.36 -7.46
N LEU A 5 19.27 -7.62 -8.40
CA LEU A 5 17.86 -7.73 -8.80
C LEU A 5 17.42 -9.17 -9.11
N ARG A 6 18.38 -10.08 -9.41
CA ARG A 6 18.10 -11.50 -9.62
C ARG A 6 17.70 -12.25 -8.34
N GLU A 7 18.05 -11.73 -7.16
CA GLU A 7 17.71 -12.37 -5.88
C GLU A 7 16.21 -12.26 -5.56
N ILE A 8 15.51 -11.22 -6.07
CA ILE A 8 14.08 -11.01 -5.86
C ILE A 8 13.24 -12.10 -6.52
N PHE A 9 13.73 -12.69 -7.62
CA PHE A 9 13.07 -13.77 -8.32
C PHE A 9 13.47 -15.16 -7.84
N ASP A 10 14.41 -15.24 -6.86
CA ASP A 10 14.77 -16.52 -6.23
C ASP A 10 13.71 -16.89 -5.18
N THR A 11 13.00 -17.97 -5.45
CA THR A 11 11.93 -18.50 -4.57
C THR A 11 12.44 -18.85 -3.17
N ASN A 12 13.71 -19.26 -3.01
CA ASN A 12 14.29 -19.56 -1.70
C ASN A 12 14.57 -18.28 -0.92
N TYR A 13 15.01 -17.24 -1.61
CA TYR A 13 15.22 -15.93 -1.00
C TYR A 13 13.89 -15.29 -0.52
N LEU A 14 12.85 -15.33 -1.35
CA LEU A 14 11.50 -14.87 -0.97
C LEU A 14 10.92 -15.67 0.21
N LYS A 15 11.08 -17.00 0.23
CA LYS A 15 10.67 -17.81 1.40
C LYS A 15 11.41 -17.37 2.66
N GLY A 16 12.71 -17.10 2.57
CA GLY A 16 13.52 -16.58 3.68
C GLY A 16 12.98 -15.23 4.18
N TYR A 17 12.70 -14.30 3.27
CA TYR A 17 12.13 -12.99 3.54
C TYR A 17 10.79 -13.08 4.29
N PHE A 18 9.83 -13.88 3.80
CA PHE A 18 8.54 -14.08 4.44
C PHE A 18 8.68 -14.73 5.83
N ASN A 19 9.53 -15.75 5.96
CA ASN A 19 9.72 -16.43 7.24
C ASN A 19 10.33 -15.51 8.31
N ARG A 20 11.33 -14.69 7.95
CA ARG A 20 11.95 -13.71 8.87
C ARG A 20 10.94 -12.67 9.33
N ASN A 21 10.09 -12.19 8.41
CA ASN A 21 9.22 -11.04 8.63
C ASN A 21 7.75 -11.42 8.90
N LYS A 22 7.44 -12.70 9.12
CA LYS A 22 6.07 -13.20 9.33
C LYS A 22 5.29 -12.40 10.37
N ARG A 23 5.92 -12.04 11.50
CA ARG A 23 5.27 -11.25 12.55
C ARG A 23 4.96 -9.83 12.10
N ILE A 24 5.86 -9.22 11.34
CA ILE A 24 5.70 -7.87 10.80
C ILE A 24 4.53 -7.84 9.82
N PHE A 25 4.43 -8.83 8.93
CA PHE A 25 3.30 -8.96 8.00
C PHE A 25 1.96 -9.14 8.73
N ILE A 26 1.90 -9.99 9.76
CA ILE A 26 0.68 -10.19 10.55
C ILE A 26 0.28 -8.87 11.23
N ILE A 27 1.22 -8.15 11.83
CA ILE A 27 0.96 -6.84 12.45
C ILE A 27 0.46 -5.84 11.40
N SER A 28 1.08 -5.79 10.22
CA SER A 28 0.66 -4.89 9.13
C SER A 28 -0.76 -5.17 8.65
N ILE A 29 -1.14 -6.44 8.48
CA ILE A 29 -2.50 -6.84 8.11
C ILE A 29 -3.49 -6.39 9.19
N ILE A 30 -3.20 -6.67 10.47
CA ILE A 30 -4.07 -6.29 11.59
C ILE A 30 -4.21 -4.76 11.65
N LEU A 31 -3.10 -4.03 11.56
CA LEU A 31 -3.11 -2.56 11.56
C LEU A 31 -3.94 -2.01 10.39
N PHE A 32 -3.76 -2.55 9.19
CA PHE A 32 -4.50 -2.11 8.01
C PHE A 32 -6.02 -2.28 8.20
N ILE A 33 -6.45 -3.46 8.69
CA ILE A 33 -7.87 -3.74 8.95
C ILE A 33 -8.41 -2.84 10.06
N VAL A 34 -7.68 -2.68 11.16
CA VAL A 34 -8.11 -1.86 12.31
C VAL A 34 -8.21 -0.38 11.91
N LEU A 35 -7.19 0.17 11.27
CA LEU A 35 -7.18 1.56 10.83
C LEU A 35 -8.33 1.85 9.85
N GLY A 36 -8.52 1.01 8.87
CA GLY A 36 -9.61 1.18 7.91
C GLY A 36 -11.00 1.02 8.53
N SER A 37 -11.16 0.09 9.49
CA SER A 37 -12.42 -0.08 10.21
C SER A 37 -12.76 1.15 11.06
N ILE A 38 -11.78 1.70 11.79
CA ILE A 38 -11.95 2.94 12.56
C ILE A 38 -12.32 4.10 11.63
N GLY A 39 -11.59 4.27 10.52
CA GLY A 39 -11.87 5.33 9.55
C GLY A 39 -13.26 5.21 8.93
N THR A 40 -13.68 4.00 8.56
CA THR A 40 -15.03 3.77 8.01
C THR A 40 -16.14 4.05 9.03
N MET A 41 -15.93 3.73 10.31
CA MET A 41 -16.88 4.02 11.38
C MET A 41 -16.98 5.53 11.68
N THR A 42 -15.86 6.23 11.70
CA THR A 42 -15.84 7.68 11.95
C THR A 42 -16.44 8.48 10.79
N ASN A 43 -16.25 8.04 9.55
CA ASN A 43 -16.81 8.66 8.36
C ASN A 43 -18.30 8.28 8.12
N SER A 44 -18.88 7.36 8.90
CA SER A 44 -20.28 6.97 8.75
C SER A 44 -21.25 8.12 9.01
N ASN A 45 -20.86 9.12 9.79
CA ASN A 45 -21.67 10.29 10.14
C ASN A 45 -21.64 11.42 9.08
N THR A 46 -20.72 11.39 8.11
CA THR A 46 -20.51 12.49 7.15
C THR A 46 -20.83 12.11 5.71
N MET A 47 -20.91 10.82 5.40
CA MET A 47 -21.26 10.34 4.08
C MET A 47 -22.57 9.55 4.13
N ASN A 48 -23.68 10.23 3.91
CA ASN A 48 -24.88 9.57 3.36
C ASN A 48 -24.49 9.09 1.96
N PHE A 49 -24.17 7.81 1.86
CA PHE A 49 -23.86 7.14 0.61
C PHE A 49 -25.17 6.95 -0.17
N ASP A 50 -25.67 8.03 -0.76
CA ASP A 50 -26.81 8.02 -1.66
C ASP A 50 -26.36 7.30 -2.94
N GLY A 51 -26.83 6.05 -3.16
CA GLY A 51 -26.34 5.18 -4.24
C GLY A 51 -26.38 5.84 -5.62
N ASN A 52 -27.29 6.80 -5.87
CA ASN A 52 -27.35 7.59 -7.10
C ASN A 52 -26.30 8.72 -7.17
N LYS A 53 -25.90 9.31 -6.02
CA LYS A 53 -24.85 10.35 -6.00
C LYS A 53 -23.45 9.77 -6.08
N ASN A 54 -23.27 8.49 -5.77
CA ASN A 54 -21.96 7.83 -5.84
C ASN A 54 -21.58 7.37 -7.23
N ILE A 55 -22.55 7.00 -8.06
CA ILE A 55 -22.30 6.81 -9.48
C ILE A 55 -21.88 8.16 -10.09
N SER A 56 -22.53 9.26 -9.72
CA SER A 56 -22.11 10.61 -10.17
C SER A 56 -20.86 11.12 -9.47
N GLY A 57 -20.53 10.67 -8.26
CA GLY A 57 -19.27 11.01 -7.54
C GLY A 57 -18.08 10.22 -8.03
N ILE A 58 -18.23 8.95 -8.33
CA ILE A 58 -17.25 8.14 -9.06
C ILE A 58 -17.16 8.65 -10.50
N GLN A 59 -18.28 8.99 -11.13
CA GLN A 59 -18.29 9.62 -12.45
C GLN A 59 -17.79 11.08 -12.43
N SER A 60 -17.96 11.86 -11.36
CA SER A 60 -17.43 13.23 -11.28
C SER A 60 -15.96 13.26 -10.87
N ASN A 61 -15.46 12.28 -10.10
CA ASN A 61 -14.04 12.05 -9.90
C ASN A 61 -13.40 11.39 -11.13
N ALA A 62 -14.14 10.56 -11.88
CA ALA A 62 -13.78 10.07 -13.19
C ALA A 62 -13.88 11.13 -14.30
N ASN A 63 -14.60 12.23 -14.08
CA ASN A 63 -14.67 13.39 -14.97
C ASN A 63 -13.54 14.40 -14.72
N ASN A 64 -12.76 14.28 -13.65
CA ASN A 64 -11.45 14.90 -13.56
C ASN A 64 -10.54 14.16 -14.57
N GLU A 65 -10.12 14.86 -15.59
CA GLU A 65 -9.62 14.47 -16.92
C GLU A 65 -8.57 13.33 -16.97
N ALA A 66 -7.94 12.96 -15.88
CA ALA A 66 -6.94 11.88 -15.80
C ALA A 66 -7.54 10.45 -15.72
N TYR A 67 -8.79 10.29 -15.28
CA TYR A 67 -9.43 8.98 -15.08
C TYR A 67 -10.19 8.45 -16.30
N LYS A 68 -10.41 9.31 -17.32
CA LYS A 68 -11.20 8.98 -18.51
C LYS A 68 -10.37 8.44 -19.66
N ASP A 69 -9.06 8.43 -19.51
CA ASP A 69 -8.14 8.09 -20.60
C ASP A 69 -7.61 6.66 -20.39
N SER A 70 -8.18 5.70 -21.13
CA SER A 70 -7.56 4.39 -21.36
C SER A 70 -6.27 4.57 -22.18
N SER A 71 -5.46 5.53 -21.78
CA SER A 71 -4.23 5.94 -22.44
C SER A 71 -3.01 5.55 -21.61
N ILE A 72 -1.87 5.52 -22.26
CA ILE A 72 -0.57 5.34 -21.61
C ILE A 72 -0.35 6.44 -20.54
N ALA A 73 -0.83 7.65 -20.77
CA ALA A 73 -0.72 8.74 -19.80
C ALA A 73 -1.53 8.46 -18.53
N GLY A 74 -2.77 7.96 -18.64
CA GLY A 74 -3.59 7.52 -17.52
C GLY A 74 -2.94 6.41 -16.72
N PHE A 75 -2.39 5.40 -17.39
CA PHE A 75 -1.63 4.31 -16.78
C PHE A 75 -0.44 4.83 -15.96
N ILE A 76 0.39 5.70 -16.55
CA ILE A 76 1.56 6.27 -15.88
C ILE A 76 1.13 7.11 -14.67
N PHE A 77 0.07 7.91 -14.80
CA PHE A 77 -0.44 8.74 -13.71
C PHE A 77 -0.91 7.89 -12.52
N LEU A 78 -1.75 6.87 -12.77
CA LEU A 78 -2.25 5.97 -11.73
C LEU A 78 -1.12 5.21 -11.04
N PHE A 79 -0.20 4.67 -11.83
CA PHE A 79 0.97 3.98 -11.29
C PHE A 79 1.81 4.89 -10.38
N ILE A 80 2.18 6.09 -10.86
CA ILE A 80 3.01 7.02 -10.09
C ILE A 80 2.28 7.48 -8.84
N HIS A 81 0.97 7.79 -8.93
CA HIS A 81 0.17 8.24 -7.79
C HIS A 81 0.15 7.18 -6.68
N ASN A 82 -0.20 5.94 -7.01
CA ASN A 82 -0.27 4.85 -6.04
C ASN A 82 1.13 4.48 -5.52
N PHE A 83 2.14 4.49 -6.38
CA PHE A 83 3.51 4.20 -5.98
C PHE A 83 4.08 5.26 -5.02
N ILE A 84 3.83 6.54 -5.25
CA ILE A 84 4.26 7.60 -4.33
C ILE A 84 3.61 7.43 -2.95
N ASN A 85 2.32 7.08 -2.89
CA ASN A 85 1.61 6.84 -1.63
C ASN A 85 2.23 5.67 -0.85
N ASP A 86 2.41 4.52 -1.49
CA ASP A 86 2.97 3.34 -0.85
C ASP A 86 4.46 3.52 -0.51
N PHE A 87 5.24 4.16 -1.39
CA PHE A 87 6.64 4.51 -1.14
C PHE A 87 6.79 5.48 0.05
N THR A 88 5.90 6.48 0.13
CA THR A 88 5.87 7.41 1.28
C THR A 88 5.48 6.68 2.57
N THR A 89 4.61 5.67 2.48
CA THR A 89 4.30 4.78 3.62
C THR A 89 5.54 4.03 4.10
N ILE A 90 6.37 3.51 3.19
CA ILE A 90 7.62 2.82 3.55
C ILE A 90 8.60 3.80 4.21
N ILE A 91 8.93 4.91 3.55
CA ILE A 91 9.88 5.91 4.04
C ILE A 91 9.39 6.57 5.35
N GLY A 92 8.07 6.72 5.50
CA GLY A 92 7.43 7.23 6.70
C GLY A 92 7.78 6.44 7.96
N GLY A 93 8.25 5.20 7.82
CA GLY A 93 8.81 4.41 8.91
C GLY A 93 10.01 5.05 9.60
N LEU A 94 10.80 5.86 8.90
CA LEU A 94 11.94 6.61 9.45
C LEU A 94 11.55 7.89 10.21
N PHE A 95 10.27 8.17 10.35
CA PHE A 95 9.73 9.33 11.06
C PHE A 95 8.77 8.86 12.16
N LEU A 96 9.25 8.00 13.05
CA LEU A 96 8.48 7.40 14.15
C LEU A 96 7.20 6.69 13.68
N PHE A 97 7.19 6.23 12.45
CA PHE A 97 6.05 5.56 11.81
C PHE A 97 4.78 6.41 11.68
N ILE A 98 4.81 7.70 12.02
CA ILE A 98 3.63 8.58 11.99
C ILE A 98 3.09 8.79 10.57
N PRO A 99 3.91 9.15 9.55
CA PRO A 99 3.42 9.27 8.17
C PRO A 99 2.89 7.95 7.62
N SER A 100 3.55 6.82 7.95
CA SER A 100 3.09 5.49 7.53
C SER A 100 1.69 5.19 8.04
N LEU A 101 1.42 5.46 9.32
CA LEU A 101 0.09 5.26 9.92
C LEU A 101 -0.96 6.16 9.27
N TYR A 102 -0.62 7.43 9.01
CA TYR A 102 -1.55 8.39 8.43
C TYR A 102 -1.97 8.01 7.00
N ILE A 103 -0.99 7.70 6.14
CA ILE A 103 -1.27 7.30 4.75
C ILE A 103 -2.01 5.97 4.70
N SER A 104 -1.57 4.99 5.51
CA SER A 104 -2.25 3.70 5.61
C SER A 104 -3.68 3.83 6.15
N PHE A 105 -3.93 4.77 7.09
CA PHE A 105 -5.28 5.05 7.57
C PHE A 105 -6.18 5.55 6.43
N ILE A 106 -5.71 6.46 5.59
CA ILE A 106 -6.49 6.97 4.45
C ILE A 106 -6.75 5.84 3.45
N ASN A 107 -5.71 5.11 3.03
CA ASN A 107 -5.83 4.04 2.03
C ASN A 107 -6.76 2.91 2.53
N ALA A 108 -6.56 2.44 3.76
CA ALA A 108 -7.38 1.40 4.35
C ALA A 108 -8.84 1.84 4.55
N THR A 109 -9.06 3.11 4.97
CA THR A 109 -10.43 3.66 5.12
C THR A 109 -11.15 3.68 3.78
N ASN A 110 -10.53 4.19 2.73
CA ASN A 110 -11.11 4.23 1.40
C ASN A 110 -11.47 2.81 0.92
N MET A 111 -10.55 1.87 1.06
CA MET A 111 -10.73 0.50 0.62
C MET A 111 -11.87 -0.20 1.40
N ILE A 112 -11.84 -0.16 2.74
CA ILE A 112 -12.88 -0.82 3.56
C ILE A 112 -14.23 -0.14 3.35
N THR A 113 -14.29 1.18 3.19
CA THR A 113 -15.54 1.90 2.90
C THR A 113 -16.14 1.43 1.58
N LEU A 114 -15.33 1.26 0.53
CA LEU A 114 -15.79 0.70 -0.75
C LEU A 114 -16.36 -0.71 -0.59
N PHE A 115 -15.70 -1.58 0.18
CA PHE A 115 -16.17 -2.94 0.41
C PHE A 115 -17.48 -3.00 1.23
N VAL A 116 -17.65 -2.11 2.20
CA VAL A 116 -18.83 -2.13 3.11
C VAL A 116 -20.02 -1.40 2.53
N LYS A 117 -19.81 -0.29 1.81
CA LYS A 117 -20.88 0.64 1.36
C LYS A 117 -21.01 0.72 -0.15
N GLY A 118 -20.08 0.14 -0.93
CA GLY A 118 -20.08 0.20 -2.38
C GLY A 118 -21.18 -0.65 -3.02
N ASN A 119 -21.58 -0.29 -4.24
CA ASN A 119 -22.46 -1.13 -5.05
C ASN A 119 -21.77 -2.45 -5.38
N PRO A 120 -22.36 -3.63 -5.11
CA PRO A 120 -21.72 -4.92 -5.32
C PRO A 120 -21.25 -5.16 -6.76
N ILE A 121 -21.99 -4.72 -7.76
CA ILE A 121 -21.63 -4.89 -9.18
C ILE A 121 -20.42 -4.02 -9.55
N LEU A 122 -20.46 -2.74 -9.14
CA LEU A 122 -19.33 -1.81 -9.34
C LEU A 122 -18.09 -2.26 -8.57
N LEU A 123 -18.28 -2.83 -7.38
CA LEU A 123 -17.18 -3.41 -6.61
C LEU A 123 -16.56 -4.59 -7.35
N LEU A 124 -17.38 -5.52 -7.84
CA LEU A 124 -16.93 -6.73 -8.52
C LEU A 124 -16.20 -6.43 -9.83
N LEU A 125 -16.69 -5.51 -10.63
CA LEU A 125 -16.14 -5.22 -11.96
C LEU A 125 -15.18 -4.03 -11.97
N GLY A 126 -15.39 -3.06 -11.07
CA GLY A 126 -14.62 -1.83 -11.03
C GLY A 126 -13.44 -1.87 -10.06
N VAL A 127 -13.59 -2.51 -8.89
CA VAL A 127 -12.59 -2.42 -7.82
C VAL A 127 -11.80 -3.73 -7.64
N ILE A 128 -12.46 -4.88 -7.60
CA ILE A 128 -11.80 -6.16 -7.31
C ILE A 128 -10.66 -6.49 -8.28
N PRO A 129 -10.77 -6.26 -9.60
CA PRO A 129 -9.74 -6.70 -10.54
C PRO A 129 -8.35 -6.10 -10.25
N HIS A 130 -8.27 -4.82 -9.92
CA HIS A 130 -7.00 -4.15 -9.56
C HIS A 130 -6.73 -4.21 -8.05
N GLY A 131 -7.78 -4.17 -7.22
CA GLY A 131 -7.68 -4.20 -5.75
C GLY A 131 -7.02 -5.46 -5.19
N ILE A 132 -7.07 -6.60 -5.91
CA ILE A 132 -6.32 -7.83 -5.58
C ILE A 132 -4.81 -7.58 -5.53
N PHE A 133 -4.29 -6.59 -6.25
CA PHE A 133 -2.89 -6.20 -6.27
C PHE A 133 -2.60 -4.99 -5.39
N GLU A 134 -3.52 -4.03 -5.29
CA GLU A 134 -3.34 -2.82 -4.46
C GLU A 134 -3.38 -3.11 -2.96
N ILE A 135 -4.30 -3.97 -2.50
CA ILE A 135 -4.39 -4.30 -1.07
C ILE A 135 -3.11 -4.98 -0.57
N PRO A 136 -2.59 -6.03 -1.23
CA PRO A 136 -1.29 -6.57 -0.88
C PRO A 136 -0.16 -5.53 -0.95
N SER A 137 -0.14 -4.67 -1.98
CA SER A 137 0.85 -3.60 -2.09
C SER A 137 0.88 -2.70 -0.85
N SER A 138 -0.27 -2.18 -0.42
CA SER A 138 -0.37 -1.35 0.78
C SER A 138 0.03 -2.09 2.07
N ILE A 139 -0.22 -3.41 2.16
CA ILE A 139 0.25 -4.25 3.27
C ILE A 139 1.77 -4.39 3.25
N PHE A 140 2.39 -4.61 2.07
CA PHE A 140 3.84 -4.65 1.91
C PHE A 140 4.47 -3.30 2.21
N ALA A 141 3.85 -2.20 1.80
CA ALA A 141 4.30 -0.85 2.10
C ALA A 141 4.31 -0.59 3.61
N MET A 142 3.24 -0.94 4.31
CA MET A 142 3.16 -0.83 5.77
C MET A 142 4.18 -1.73 6.47
N ALA A 143 4.41 -2.95 5.97
CA ALA A 143 5.43 -3.86 6.51
C ALA A 143 6.84 -3.29 6.33
N GLY A 144 7.17 -2.75 5.16
CA GLY A 144 8.44 -2.05 4.89
C GLY A 144 8.64 -0.86 5.82
N GLY A 145 7.60 -0.05 6.03
CA GLY A 145 7.61 1.06 6.99
C GLY A 145 7.86 0.59 8.43
N LEU A 146 7.23 -0.51 8.87
CA LEU A 146 7.50 -1.11 10.20
C LEU A 146 8.94 -1.62 10.33
N MET A 147 9.52 -2.20 9.26
CA MET A 147 10.93 -2.64 9.26
C MET A 147 11.87 -1.46 9.46
N LEU A 148 11.64 -0.34 8.76
CA LEU A 148 12.42 0.88 8.91
C LEU A 148 12.23 1.51 10.30
N PHE A 149 11.00 1.54 10.82
CA PHE A 149 10.71 2.02 12.17
C PHE A 149 11.42 1.21 13.26
N ILE A 150 11.39 -0.13 13.16
CA ILE A 150 12.11 -1.00 14.10
C ILE A 150 13.62 -0.70 14.05
N SER A 151 14.16 -0.47 12.86
CA SER A 151 15.57 -0.11 12.67
C SER A 151 15.88 1.25 13.30
N GLU A 152 15.02 2.25 13.09
CA GLU A 152 15.14 3.58 13.71
C GLU A 152 15.16 3.48 15.24
N ILE A 153 14.20 2.79 15.85
CA ILE A 153 14.13 2.62 17.31
C ILE A 153 15.38 1.91 17.87
N ARG A 154 15.92 0.93 17.17
CA ARG A 154 17.18 0.26 17.58
C ARG A 154 18.35 1.22 17.59
N VAL A 155 18.48 2.06 16.58
CA VAL A 155 19.55 3.07 16.48
C VAL A 155 19.37 4.14 17.55
N ILE A 156 18.18 4.69 17.75
CA ILE A 156 17.88 5.67 18.81
C ILE A 156 18.22 5.09 20.19
N LYS A 157 17.81 3.85 20.46
CA LYS A 157 18.14 3.17 21.73
C LYS A 157 19.65 3.06 21.91
N ALA A 158 20.41 2.72 20.87
CA ALA A 158 21.88 2.61 20.95
C ALA A 158 22.54 3.97 21.23
N ILE A 159 21.98 5.06 20.69
CA ILE A 159 22.45 6.44 20.98
C ILE A 159 22.23 6.77 22.46
N ILE A 160 21.01 6.54 22.97
CA ILE A 160 20.64 6.87 24.36
C ILE A 160 21.44 6.03 25.36
N THR A 161 21.59 4.73 25.09
CA THR A 161 22.29 3.82 26.00
C THR A 161 23.83 3.81 25.81
N ARG A 162 24.34 4.57 24.84
CA ARG A 162 25.77 4.59 24.45
C ARG A 162 26.35 3.20 24.17
N SER A 163 25.51 2.28 23.67
CA SER A 163 25.88 0.86 23.47
C SER A 163 26.57 0.55 22.13
N GLY A 164 26.95 1.60 21.38
CA GLY A 164 27.66 1.45 20.08
C GLY A 164 26.71 1.56 18.88
N VAL A 165 26.53 2.78 18.37
CA VAL A 165 25.63 3.11 17.23
C VAL A 165 25.97 2.34 15.98
N ARG A 166 27.27 2.17 15.67
CA ARG A 166 27.73 1.44 14.46
C ARG A 166 27.25 -0.01 14.49
N LYS A 167 27.34 -0.69 15.64
CA LYS A 167 26.85 -2.05 15.78
C LYS A 167 25.34 -2.12 15.58
N ALA A 168 24.60 -1.16 16.16
CA ALA A 168 23.14 -1.12 15.99
C ALA A 168 22.73 -0.93 14.51
N ILE A 169 23.47 -0.12 13.73
CA ILE A 169 23.24 0.04 12.28
C ILE A 169 23.54 -1.28 11.56
N ASP A 170 24.65 -1.94 11.88
CA ASP A 170 25.02 -3.23 11.26
C ASP A 170 23.95 -4.31 11.57
N ASP A 171 23.41 -4.34 12.78
CA ASP A 171 22.33 -5.25 13.19
C ASP A 171 20.99 -4.94 12.50
N CYS A 172 20.80 -3.73 11.93
CA CYS A 172 19.62 -3.34 11.18
C CYS A 172 19.72 -3.63 9.67
N ASN A 173 20.90 -3.99 9.15
CA ASN A 173 21.12 -4.19 7.72
C ASN A 173 20.14 -5.17 7.07
N GLU A 174 19.78 -6.27 7.75
CA GLU A 174 18.81 -7.24 7.23
C GLU A 174 17.39 -6.63 7.10
N LEU A 175 16.93 -5.88 8.12
CA LEU A 175 15.62 -5.23 8.08
C LEU A 175 15.55 -4.15 7.01
N ILE A 176 16.64 -3.40 6.80
CA ILE A 176 16.72 -2.37 5.75
C ILE A 176 16.67 -3.03 4.37
N LYS A 177 17.39 -4.15 4.18
CA LYS A 177 17.29 -4.93 2.93
C LYS A 177 15.88 -5.45 2.70
N ASP A 178 15.25 -5.99 3.74
CA ASP A 178 13.88 -6.50 3.67
C ASP A 178 12.88 -5.37 3.35
N ALA A 179 13.09 -4.15 3.83
CA ALA A 179 12.28 -2.99 3.45
C ALA A 179 12.47 -2.59 1.96
N ILE A 180 13.69 -2.72 1.43
CA ILE A 180 13.95 -2.50 0.00
C ILE A 180 13.22 -3.56 -0.84
N ILE A 181 13.25 -4.84 -0.44
CA ILE A 181 12.50 -5.91 -1.12
C ILE A 181 11.00 -5.62 -1.09
N SER A 182 10.48 -5.13 0.06
CA SER A 182 9.07 -4.68 0.14
C SER A 182 8.77 -3.62 -0.92
N THR A 183 9.67 -2.65 -1.11
CA THR A 183 9.52 -1.59 -2.13
C THR A 183 9.46 -2.15 -3.55
N GLU A 184 10.30 -3.14 -3.86
CA GLU A 184 10.33 -3.78 -5.16
C GLU A 184 9.06 -4.60 -5.43
N ILE A 185 8.56 -5.32 -4.42
CA ILE A 185 7.28 -6.04 -4.51
C ILE A 185 6.13 -5.05 -4.73
N VAL A 186 6.09 -3.95 -3.97
CA VAL A 186 5.12 -2.86 -4.13
C VAL A 186 5.14 -2.32 -5.56
N PHE A 187 6.32 -2.04 -6.10
CA PHE A 187 6.47 -1.55 -7.47
C PHE A 187 5.83 -2.49 -8.50
N VAL A 188 6.10 -3.79 -8.41
CA VAL A 188 5.56 -4.79 -9.34
C VAL A 188 4.04 -4.93 -9.18
N LEU A 189 3.54 -4.99 -7.95
CA LEU A 189 2.10 -5.12 -7.69
C LEU A 189 1.32 -3.91 -8.22
N LEU A 190 1.82 -2.70 -7.98
CA LEU A 190 1.16 -1.48 -8.46
C LEU A 190 1.25 -1.30 -9.97
N LEU A 191 2.32 -1.78 -10.61
CA LEU A 191 2.42 -1.78 -12.06
C LEU A 191 1.32 -2.65 -12.69
N ILE A 192 1.07 -3.83 -12.10
CA ILE A 192 0.00 -4.73 -12.55
C ILE A 192 -1.37 -4.11 -12.24
N ALA A 193 -1.57 -3.56 -11.05
CA ALA A 193 -2.82 -2.93 -10.65
C ALA A 193 -3.19 -1.77 -11.58
N ALA A 194 -2.26 -0.84 -11.84
CA ALA A 194 -2.48 0.28 -12.74
C ALA A 194 -2.79 -0.16 -14.18
N PHE A 195 -2.14 -1.21 -14.67
CA PHE A 195 -2.46 -1.79 -15.99
C PHE A 195 -3.89 -2.32 -16.05
N ILE A 196 -4.31 -3.08 -15.03
CA ILE A 196 -5.67 -3.63 -14.95
C ILE A 196 -6.69 -2.49 -14.85
N GLU A 197 -6.45 -1.50 -13.99
CA GLU A 197 -7.36 -0.38 -13.79
C GLU A 197 -7.52 0.46 -15.05
N THR A 198 -6.45 0.72 -15.79
CA THR A 198 -6.49 1.57 -16.99
C THR A 198 -7.09 0.87 -18.20
N PHE A 199 -6.76 -0.41 -18.43
CA PHE A 199 -7.09 -1.08 -19.70
C PHE A 199 -8.18 -2.15 -19.56
N ILE A 200 -8.29 -2.81 -18.42
CA ILE A 200 -9.23 -3.93 -18.22
C ILE A 200 -10.52 -3.44 -17.55
N THR A 201 -10.41 -2.66 -16.48
CA THR A 201 -11.56 -2.21 -15.70
C THR A 201 -12.60 -1.42 -16.54
N PRO A 202 -12.22 -0.48 -17.44
CA PRO A 202 -13.19 0.22 -18.27
C PRO A 202 -13.94 -0.73 -19.22
N ALA A 203 -13.26 -1.75 -19.75
CA ALA A 203 -13.88 -2.74 -20.62
C ALA A 203 -14.92 -3.57 -19.86
N LEU A 204 -14.65 -3.95 -18.60
CA LEU A 204 -15.58 -4.67 -17.74
C LEU A 204 -16.81 -3.81 -17.36
N LEU A 205 -16.60 -2.52 -17.07
CA LEU A 205 -17.70 -1.60 -16.72
C LEU A 205 -18.60 -1.27 -17.91
N ASN A 206 -18.10 -1.32 -19.14
CA ASN A 206 -18.90 -1.13 -20.34
C ASN A 206 -19.82 -2.34 -20.68
N MET A 207 -19.72 -3.44 -19.93
CA MET A 207 -20.59 -4.61 -20.10
C MET A 207 -21.93 -4.51 -19.34
N ILE A 208 -22.08 -3.49 -18.49
CA ILE A 208 -23.27 -3.23 -17.66
C ILE A 208 -23.93 -1.92 -18.05
#